data_af987b3caffdc0584831c12a55f5ad38
#
_entry.id   af987b3caffdc0584831c12a55f5ad38
#
_cell.length_a   1.000
_cell.length_b   1.000
_cell.length_c   1.000
_cell.angle_alpha   90.00
_cell.angle_beta   90.00
_cell.angle_gamma   90.00
#
_symmetry.space_group_name_H-M   'P 1'
#
loop_
_entity.id
_entity.type
_entity.pdbx_description
1 polymer ?
#
loop_
_entity_poly.entity_id
_entity_poly.type
_entity_poly.pdbx_seq_one_letter_code
_entity_poly.pdbx_strand_id
1 'polypeptide(L)'
;MKHEKCSEKTRSKRGVFFGSLLTIVLSCVLFVGVTLAWFSATYSAPQITMKAANFDAELTVVKDGNQHTIANSYELENGTYELTLKRIGTSSESRGYCRIAIGDTVYRSPYLTKDVTFAFTLTLNLTEGESVRVTCTPVWGNVTTEDSVLPEITKDVTIEYGTILD
;
A
#
# COMPACT_ATOMS: atom_id res chain seq x y z
N MET A 1 18.94 -52.00 -80.02
CA MET A 1 19.52 -50.68 -79.68
C MET A 1 18.45 -49.81 -78.97
N LYS A 2 18.78 -49.27 -77.79
CA LYS A 2 18.15 -48.17 -77.02
C LYS A 2 16.69 -48.36 -76.57
N HIS A 3 16.57 -48.89 -75.31
CA HIS A 3 15.52 -48.45 -74.36
C HIS A 3 16.03 -48.52 -72.93
N GLU A 4 16.87 -47.60 -72.60
CA GLU A 4 17.22 -47.29 -71.18
C GLU A 4 17.28 -45.78 -71.04
N LYS A 5 16.23 -45.17 -70.53
CA LYS A 5 16.26 -43.82 -69.95
C LYS A 5 14.89 -43.29 -69.57
N CYS A 6 14.11 -43.99 -68.79
CA CYS A 6 12.87 -43.39 -68.30
C CYS A 6 12.55 -43.65 -66.81
N SER A 7 13.48 -44.31 -66.03
CA SER A 7 13.16 -44.68 -64.63
C SER A 7 13.80 -43.79 -63.60
N GLU A 8 14.78 -42.98 -63.93
CA GLU A 8 15.52 -42.20 -62.88
C GLU A 8 14.85 -40.89 -62.49
N LYS A 9 14.01 -40.33 -63.33
CA LYS A 9 13.47 -38.97 -63.04
C LYS A 9 12.29 -38.93 -62.10
N THR A 10 11.67 -40.06 -61.83
CA THR A 10 10.48 -40.14 -60.94
C THR A 10 10.87 -40.39 -59.47
N ARG A 11 12.03 -41.02 -59.21
CA ARG A 11 12.53 -41.32 -57.89
C ARG A 11 13.07 -40.07 -57.15
N SER A 12 13.64 -39.13 -57.89
CA SER A 12 14.15 -37.86 -57.35
C SER A 12 13.05 -36.94 -56.85
N LYS A 13 11.92 -36.84 -57.55
CA LYS A 13 10.82 -35.95 -57.13
C LYS A 13 10.13 -36.38 -55.84
N ARG A 14 10.03 -37.70 -55.59
CA ARG A 14 9.45 -38.20 -54.34
C ARG A 14 10.35 -37.90 -53.15
N GLY A 15 11.68 -38.02 -53.28
CA GLY A 15 12.61 -37.68 -52.20
C GLY A 15 12.57 -36.21 -51.80
N VAL A 16 12.48 -35.32 -52.79
CA VAL A 16 12.35 -33.87 -52.53
C VAL A 16 11.03 -33.54 -51.81
N PHE A 17 9.94 -34.18 -52.23
CA PHE A 17 8.63 -33.97 -51.61
C PHE A 17 8.59 -34.46 -50.14
N PHE A 18 9.14 -35.63 -49.85
CA PHE A 18 9.26 -36.13 -48.47
C PHE A 18 10.20 -35.28 -47.62
N GLY A 19 11.30 -34.79 -48.17
CA GLY A 19 12.21 -33.89 -47.49
C GLY A 19 11.52 -32.56 -47.10
N SER A 20 10.78 -31.98 -48.06
CA SER A 20 10.01 -30.74 -47.79
C SER A 20 8.93 -30.93 -46.75
N LEU A 21 8.18 -32.03 -46.77
CA LEU A 21 7.15 -32.34 -45.80
C LEU A 21 7.74 -32.52 -44.39
N LEU A 22 8.87 -33.23 -44.30
CA LEU A 22 9.59 -33.43 -43.02
C LEU A 22 10.06 -32.11 -42.42
N THR A 23 10.57 -31.20 -43.27
CA THR A 23 11.03 -29.88 -42.84
C THR A 23 9.89 -29.05 -42.26
N ILE A 24 8.72 -29.08 -42.89
CA ILE A 24 7.53 -28.37 -42.41
C ILE A 24 7.08 -28.91 -41.05
N VAL A 25 6.99 -30.24 -40.93
CA VAL A 25 6.60 -30.87 -39.65
C VAL A 25 7.58 -30.51 -38.54
N LEU A 26 8.90 -30.59 -38.81
CA LEU A 26 9.91 -30.24 -37.85
C LEU A 26 9.85 -28.77 -37.42
N SER A 27 9.59 -27.88 -38.38
CA SER A 27 9.41 -26.45 -38.10
C SER A 27 8.18 -26.18 -37.22
N CYS A 28 7.06 -26.86 -37.46
CA CYS A 28 5.88 -26.75 -36.60
C CYS A 28 6.13 -27.23 -35.16
N VAL A 29 6.84 -28.36 -35.01
CA VAL A 29 7.19 -28.89 -33.67
C VAL A 29 8.11 -27.93 -32.90
N LEU A 30 9.09 -27.34 -33.56
CA LEU A 30 9.96 -26.33 -32.96
C LEU A 30 9.18 -25.08 -32.54
N PHE A 31 8.27 -24.62 -33.39
CA PHE A 31 7.44 -23.44 -33.08
C PHE A 31 6.58 -23.68 -31.84
N VAL A 32 5.91 -24.83 -31.75
CA VAL A 32 5.12 -25.22 -30.59
C VAL A 32 6.00 -25.36 -29.34
N GLY A 33 7.17 -25.96 -29.49
CA GLY A 33 8.12 -26.11 -28.36
C GLY A 33 8.62 -24.78 -27.79
N VAL A 34 8.97 -23.83 -28.67
CA VAL A 34 9.41 -22.48 -28.25
C VAL A 34 8.27 -21.72 -27.58
N THR A 35 7.05 -21.83 -28.11
CA THR A 35 5.87 -21.16 -27.51
C THR A 35 5.55 -21.72 -26.14
N LEU A 36 5.59 -23.05 -25.98
CA LEU A 36 5.35 -23.68 -24.66
C LEU A 36 6.48 -23.35 -23.67
N ALA A 37 7.73 -23.28 -24.12
CA ALA A 37 8.86 -22.90 -23.27
C ALA A 37 8.71 -21.45 -22.78
N TRP A 38 8.26 -20.54 -23.64
CA TRP A 38 7.98 -19.15 -23.26
C TRP A 38 6.85 -19.07 -22.21
N PHE A 39 5.76 -19.79 -22.43
CA PHE A 39 4.64 -19.81 -21.49
C PHE A 39 5.03 -20.42 -20.14
N SER A 40 5.78 -21.52 -20.14
CA SER A 40 6.23 -22.13 -18.88
C SER A 40 7.27 -21.26 -18.14
N ALA A 41 8.15 -20.54 -18.83
CA ALA A 41 9.05 -19.59 -18.23
C ALA A 41 8.33 -18.40 -17.60
N THR A 42 7.23 -17.93 -18.23
CA THR A 42 6.42 -16.84 -17.69
C THR A 42 5.60 -17.29 -16.46
N TYR A 43 5.17 -18.56 -16.43
CA TYR A 43 4.46 -19.12 -15.28
C TYR A 43 5.38 -19.44 -14.08
N SER A 44 6.66 -19.62 -14.33
CA SER A 44 7.67 -19.89 -13.28
C SER A 44 8.35 -18.63 -12.78
N ALA A 45 7.88 -17.44 -13.19
CA ALA A 45 8.32 -16.19 -12.57
C ALA A 45 8.03 -16.28 -11.07
N PRO A 46 9.02 -16.02 -10.20
CA PRO A 46 8.82 -16.06 -8.76
C PRO A 46 7.65 -15.13 -8.45
N GLN A 47 6.64 -15.65 -7.77
CA GLN A 47 5.58 -14.81 -7.24
C GLN A 47 6.25 -13.79 -6.33
N ILE A 48 6.38 -12.57 -6.81
CA ILE A 48 6.76 -11.44 -5.97
C ILE A 48 5.57 -11.25 -5.04
N THR A 49 5.66 -11.86 -3.87
CA THR A 49 4.72 -11.59 -2.79
C THR A 49 4.99 -10.16 -2.36
N MET A 50 4.29 -9.20 -2.94
CA MET A 50 4.26 -7.85 -2.42
C MET A 50 3.57 -7.94 -1.06
N LYS A 51 4.35 -8.01 0.01
CA LYS A 51 3.85 -7.72 1.34
C LYS A 51 3.58 -6.23 1.34
N ALA A 52 2.31 -5.86 1.26
CA ALA A 52 1.91 -4.48 1.53
C ALA A 52 2.46 -4.12 2.92
N ALA A 53 3.30 -3.10 2.98
CA ALA A 53 3.78 -2.59 4.25
C ALA A 53 2.54 -2.11 5.01
N ASN A 54 2.25 -2.75 6.13
CA ASN A 54 1.13 -2.37 6.96
C ASN A 54 1.60 -1.27 7.90
N PHE A 55 1.12 -0.05 7.66
CA PHE A 55 1.30 1.07 8.58
C PHE A 55 -0.02 1.25 9.31
N ASP A 56 0.05 1.19 10.62
CA ASP A 56 -1.06 1.48 11.50
C ASP A 56 -0.53 2.27 12.70
N ALA A 57 -1.41 3.00 13.38
CA ALA A 57 -1.06 3.83 14.51
C ALA A 57 -2.13 3.72 15.60
N GLU A 58 -1.67 3.72 16.82
CA GLU A 58 -2.48 3.72 18.01
C GLU A 58 -2.40 5.09 18.67
N LEU A 59 -3.56 5.66 18.96
CA LEU A 59 -3.69 6.88 19.75
C LEU A 59 -4.18 6.51 21.14
N THR A 60 -3.36 6.81 22.12
CA THR A 60 -3.66 6.62 23.54
C THR A 60 -3.99 7.96 24.17
N VAL A 61 -5.05 8.03 24.93
CA VAL A 61 -5.49 9.22 25.66
C VAL A 61 -5.42 8.95 27.14
N VAL A 62 -4.81 9.85 27.88
CA VAL A 62 -4.73 9.80 29.35
C VAL A 62 -5.41 11.05 29.90
N LYS A 63 -6.36 10.86 30.80
CA LYS A 63 -6.97 11.90 31.63
C LYS A 63 -6.90 11.44 33.07
N ASP A 64 -6.37 12.28 33.97
CA ASP A 64 -6.31 12.02 35.40
C ASP A 64 -5.72 10.64 35.76
N GLY A 65 -4.73 10.18 35.00
CA GLY A 65 -4.08 8.88 35.20
C GLY A 65 -4.84 7.68 34.63
N ASN A 66 -6.02 7.87 34.06
CA ASN A 66 -6.76 6.85 33.37
C ASN A 66 -6.41 6.85 31.87
N GLN A 67 -5.96 5.70 31.39
CA GLN A 67 -5.54 5.53 29.99
C GLN A 67 -6.64 4.88 29.17
N HIS A 68 -6.94 5.49 28.03
CA HIS A 68 -7.84 4.95 27.02
C HIS A 68 -7.12 4.89 25.67
N THR A 69 -7.25 3.77 24.98
CA THR A 69 -6.71 3.61 23.64
C THR A 69 -7.80 3.92 22.62
N ILE A 70 -7.51 4.83 21.70
CA ILE A 70 -8.44 5.19 20.61
C ILE A 70 -8.06 4.38 19.38
N ALA A 71 -8.94 3.48 18.95
CA ALA A 71 -8.77 2.78 17.69
C ALA A 71 -9.17 3.66 16.50
N ASN A 72 -10.32 4.33 16.56
CA ASN A 72 -10.87 5.13 15.47
C ASN A 72 -11.37 6.51 15.90
N SER A 73 -12.18 6.60 16.94
CA SER A 73 -12.72 7.88 17.43
C SER A 73 -13.08 7.82 18.90
N TYR A 74 -12.96 8.96 19.54
CA TYR A 74 -13.34 9.15 20.94
C TYR A 74 -13.97 10.53 21.15
N GLU A 75 -14.88 10.65 22.10
CA GLU A 75 -15.48 11.92 22.49
C GLU A 75 -14.84 12.39 23.80
N LEU A 76 -14.23 13.57 23.76
CA LEU A 76 -13.56 14.19 24.90
C LEU A 76 -14.39 15.37 25.41
N GLU A 77 -14.57 15.39 26.70
CA GLU A 77 -15.23 16.49 27.41
C GLU A 77 -14.22 17.60 27.76
N ASN A 78 -14.68 18.62 28.42
CA ASN A 78 -13.83 19.70 28.93
C ASN A 78 -12.69 19.17 29.81
N GLY A 79 -11.46 19.65 29.57
CA GLY A 79 -10.30 19.25 30.37
C GLY A 79 -8.99 19.19 29.60
N THR A 80 -7.97 18.75 30.28
CA THR A 80 -6.62 18.57 29.74
C THR A 80 -6.29 17.08 29.61
N TYR A 81 -5.82 16.69 28.45
CA TYR A 81 -5.54 15.31 28.08
C TYR A 81 -4.11 15.19 27.58
N GLU A 82 -3.44 14.13 27.97
CA GLU A 82 -2.17 13.75 27.36
C GLU A 82 -2.43 12.66 26.29
N LEU A 83 -2.07 12.94 25.05
CA LEU A 83 -2.27 12.06 23.93
C LEU A 83 -0.92 11.54 23.45
N THR A 84 -0.83 10.24 23.24
CA THR A 84 0.38 9.58 22.74
C THR A 84 0.07 8.80 21.48
N LEU A 85 0.76 9.15 20.40
CA LEU A 85 0.73 8.42 19.14
C LEU A 85 1.88 7.43 19.09
N LYS A 86 1.56 6.19 18.84
CA LYS A 86 2.53 5.13 18.66
C LYS A 86 2.22 4.35 17.38
N ARG A 87 3.25 4.10 16.60
CA ARG A 87 3.10 3.23 15.45
C ARG A 87 2.93 1.78 15.93
N ILE A 88 1.88 1.11 15.42
CA ILE A 88 1.65 -0.31 15.55
C ILE A 88 1.74 -0.92 14.14
N GLY A 89 2.59 -1.84 13.89
CA GLY A 89 2.73 -2.47 12.58
C GLY A 89 3.93 -3.38 12.51
N THR A 90 3.84 -4.42 11.73
CA THR A 90 4.86 -5.47 11.63
C THR A 90 6.03 -5.11 10.71
N SER A 91 5.85 -4.15 9.81
CA SER A 91 6.89 -3.75 8.86
C SER A 91 7.88 -2.78 9.52
N SER A 92 9.14 -3.19 9.66
CA SER A 92 10.18 -2.37 10.29
C SER A 92 10.55 -1.10 9.53
N GLU A 93 10.32 -1.07 8.22
CA GLU A 93 10.78 0.00 7.32
C GLU A 93 9.68 0.98 6.90
N SER A 94 8.41 0.72 7.23
CA SER A 94 7.33 1.62 6.88
C SER A 94 7.35 2.86 7.77
N ARG A 95 7.26 4.02 7.16
CA ARG A 95 6.99 5.29 7.82
C ARG A 95 5.64 5.81 7.38
N GLY A 96 5.03 6.61 8.21
CA GLY A 96 3.76 7.25 7.92
C GLY A 96 3.50 8.37 8.92
N TYR A 97 2.35 8.93 8.86
CA TYR A 97 1.87 9.97 9.76
C TYR A 97 0.39 9.74 10.06
N CYS A 98 -0.17 10.49 10.97
CA CYS A 98 -1.61 10.46 11.28
C CYS A 98 -2.25 11.79 10.93
N ARG A 99 -3.45 11.73 10.36
CA ARG A 99 -4.40 12.83 10.38
C ARG A 99 -5.18 12.73 11.68
N ILE A 100 -5.14 13.79 12.47
CA ILE A 100 -5.82 13.87 13.76
C ILE A 100 -6.87 14.95 13.62
N ALA A 101 -8.13 14.54 13.53
CA ALA A 101 -9.23 15.49 13.53
C ALA A 101 -9.70 15.71 14.97
N ILE A 102 -9.79 16.96 15.38
CA ILE A 102 -10.29 17.40 16.68
C ILE A 102 -11.43 18.38 16.39
N GLY A 103 -12.66 17.92 16.53
CA GLY A 103 -13.83 18.64 15.99
C GLY A 103 -13.71 18.84 14.49
N ASP A 104 -13.81 20.08 14.05
CA ASP A 104 -13.74 20.46 12.63
C ASP A 104 -12.31 20.73 12.13
N THR A 105 -11.33 20.74 13.03
CA THR A 105 -9.94 21.02 12.67
C THR A 105 -9.14 19.73 12.49
N VAL A 106 -8.45 19.64 11.38
CA VAL A 106 -7.58 18.49 11.06
C VAL A 106 -6.13 18.90 11.16
N TYR A 107 -5.37 18.14 11.93
CA TYR A 107 -3.93 18.29 12.13
C TYR A 107 -3.18 17.11 11.49
N ARG A 108 -1.94 17.34 11.14
CA ARG A 108 -1.01 16.32 10.72
C ARG A 108 0.01 16.04 11.83
N SER A 109 0.23 14.78 12.15
CA SER A 109 1.32 14.40 13.06
C SER A 109 2.69 14.50 12.40
N PRO A 110 3.78 14.58 13.15
CA PRO A 110 5.10 14.23 12.66
C PRO A 110 5.15 12.81 12.10
N TYR A 111 6.22 12.49 11.35
CA TYR A 111 6.41 11.12 10.88
C TYR A 111 6.61 10.14 12.05
N LEU A 112 5.84 9.07 12.00
CA LEU A 112 5.94 7.96 12.94
C LEU A 112 6.75 6.84 12.28
N THR A 113 7.84 6.48 12.91
CA THR A 113 8.68 5.35 12.54
C THR A 113 8.66 4.31 13.65
N LYS A 114 9.29 3.16 13.42
CA LYS A 114 9.42 2.14 14.46
C LYS A 114 10.08 2.74 15.72
N ASP A 115 9.53 2.41 16.85
CA ASP A 115 10.02 2.80 18.19
C ASP A 115 9.98 4.32 18.49
N VAL A 116 9.36 5.11 17.61
CA VAL A 116 9.11 6.55 17.85
C VAL A 116 7.68 6.73 18.33
N THR A 117 7.54 7.33 19.50
CA THR A 117 6.26 7.81 20.03
C THR A 117 6.24 9.33 19.99
N PHE A 118 5.09 9.88 19.65
CA PHE A 118 4.86 11.32 19.68
C PHE A 118 3.76 11.62 20.71
N ALA A 119 4.11 12.40 21.73
CA ALA A 119 3.16 12.81 22.75
C ALA A 119 2.88 14.31 22.63
N PHE A 120 1.61 14.67 22.84
CA PHE A 120 1.17 16.06 22.89
C PHE A 120 0.06 16.24 23.93
N THR A 121 -0.07 17.46 24.43
CA THR A 121 -1.11 17.83 25.37
C THR A 121 -2.25 18.51 24.60
N LEU A 122 -3.47 18.06 24.83
CA LEU A 122 -4.68 18.66 24.29
C LEU A 122 -5.49 19.28 25.43
N THR A 123 -5.66 20.59 25.39
CA THR A 123 -6.54 21.29 26.32
C THR A 123 -7.82 21.70 25.62
N LEU A 124 -8.94 21.24 26.11
CA LEU A 124 -10.26 21.55 25.61
C LEU A 124 -10.97 22.49 26.60
N ASN A 125 -11.31 23.67 26.14
CA ASN A 125 -12.11 24.64 26.88
C ASN A 125 -13.52 24.64 26.29
N LEU A 126 -14.35 23.71 26.76
CA LEU A 126 -15.72 23.51 26.29
C LEU A 126 -16.70 24.02 27.30
N THR A 127 -17.91 24.35 26.82
CA THR A 127 -19.05 24.62 27.68
C THR A 127 -19.46 23.33 28.41
N GLU A 128 -20.03 23.46 29.59
CA GLU A 128 -20.48 22.30 30.38
C GLU A 128 -21.50 21.45 29.61
N GLY A 129 -21.21 20.16 29.49
CA GLY A 129 -22.03 19.19 28.76
C GLY A 129 -21.69 19.05 27.27
N GLU A 130 -20.74 19.83 26.75
CA GLU A 130 -20.24 19.65 25.39
C GLU A 130 -19.10 18.63 25.33
N SER A 131 -18.99 17.97 24.18
CA SER A 131 -17.88 17.05 23.89
C SER A 131 -17.34 17.29 22.49
N VAL A 132 -16.07 17.01 22.27
CA VAL A 132 -15.40 17.10 20.98
C VAL A 132 -14.95 15.72 20.55
N ARG A 133 -15.26 15.38 19.31
CA ARG A 133 -14.80 14.13 18.72
C ARG A 133 -13.35 14.26 18.25
N VAL A 134 -12.51 13.33 18.72
CA VAL A 134 -11.14 13.16 18.25
C VAL A 134 -11.06 11.89 17.43
N THR A 135 -10.56 12.00 16.19
CA THR A 135 -10.32 10.84 15.33
C THR A 135 -8.87 10.79 14.90
N CYS A 136 -8.32 9.59 14.83
CA CYS A 136 -6.97 9.35 14.33
C CYS A 136 -7.04 8.45 13.10
N THR A 137 -6.54 8.95 11.98
CA THR A 137 -6.48 8.21 10.71
C THR A 137 -5.03 8.04 10.30
N PRO A 138 -4.48 6.82 10.37
CA PRO A 138 -3.11 6.57 9.93
C PRO A 138 -3.00 6.66 8.41
N VAL A 139 -1.92 7.29 7.93
CA VAL A 139 -1.59 7.46 6.51
C VAL A 139 -0.18 6.95 6.27
N TRP A 140 -0.06 6.01 5.37
CA TRP A 140 1.22 5.41 5.02
C TRP A 140 1.99 6.24 3.99
N GLY A 141 3.30 6.34 4.19
CA GLY A 141 4.22 6.96 3.23
C GLY A 141 4.52 8.43 3.50
N ASN A 142 4.77 9.15 2.43
CA ASN A 142 5.11 10.58 2.52
C ASN A 142 3.86 11.44 2.61
N VAL A 143 4.00 12.61 3.21
CA VAL A 143 2.94 13.62 3.23
C VAL A 143 2.52 13.97 1.81
N THR A 144 1.22 13.85 1.54
CA THR A 144 0.63 14.20 0.25
C THR A 144 0.59 15.72 0.07
N THR A 145 0.37 16.19 -1.15
CA THR A 145 0.21 17.63 -1.42
C THR A 145 -0.96 18.21 -0.64
N GLU A 146 -2.05 17.45 -0.51
CA GLU A 146 -3.24 17.85 0.26
C GLU A 146 -2.92 17.98 1.75
N ASP A 147 -2.17 17.02 2.31
CA ASP A 147 -1.84 17.03 3.73
C ASP A 147 -0.68 17.98 4.08
N SER A 148 0.06 18.44 3.09
CA SER A 148 1.14 19.40 3.32
C SER A 148 0.66 20.78 3.79
N VAL A 149 -0.60 21.11 3.51
CA VAL A 149 -1.25 22.35 3.96
C VAL A 149 -1.87 22.23 5.35
N LEU A 150 -2.02 21.01 5.88
CA LEU A 150 -2.54 20.81 7.23
C LEU A 150 -1.52 21.30 8.27
N PRO A 151 -1.99 21.95 9.34
CA PRO A 151 -1.12 22.34 10.44
C PRO A 151 -0.50 21.11 11.08
N GLU A 152 0.80 21.17 11.31
CA GLU A 152 1.48 20.12 12.07
C GLU A 152 1.14 20.26 13.53
N ILE A 153 0.73 19.16 14.17
CA ILE A 153 0.40 19.16 15.57
C ILE A 153 1.65 19.41 16.40
N THR A 154 1.58 20.37 17.27
CA THR A 154 2.65 20.73 18.21
C THR A 154 2.48 19.98 19.52
N LYS A 155 3.44 20.16 20.45
CA LYS A 155 3.38 19.50 21.76
C LYS A 155 2.20 19.95 22.61
N ASP A 156 1.71 21.17 22.40
CA ASP A 156 0.59 21.73 23.14
C ASP A 156 -0.44 22.27 22.15
N VAL A 157 -1.64 21.72 22.21
CA VAL A 157 -2.77 22.14 21.39
C VAL A 157 -3.89 22.58 22.32
N THR A 158 -4.34 23.81 22.17
CA THR A 158 -5.50 24.34 22.89
C THR A 158 -6.61 24.60 21.90
N ILE A 159 -7.78 24.08 22.19
CA ILE A 159 -9.00 24.33 21.40
C ILE A 159 -10.02 24.98 22.32
N GLU A 160 -10.39 26.16 21.93
CA GLU A 160 -11.46 26.91 22.59
C GLU A 160 -12.73 26.74 21.76
N TYR A 161 -13.71 26.06 22.31
CA TYR A 161 -15.04 25.97 21.75
C TYR A 161 -15.94 26.93 22.53
N GLY A 162 -16.55 27.92 21.83
CA GLY A 162 -17.56 28.74 22.44
C GLY A 162 -17.43 30.25 22.31
N THR A 163 -16.57 30.76 21.42
CA THR A 163 -16.69 32.16 21.03
C THR A 163 -17.38 32.23 19.66
N ILE A 164 -18.71 32.08 19.65
CA ILE A 164 -19.51 32.65 18.56
C ILE A 164 -19.37 34.16 18.77
N LEU A 165 -18.49 34.79 17.98
CA LEU A 165 -18.51 36.25 17.85
C LEU A 165 -19.79 36.61 17.10
N ASP A 166 -20.74 37.19 17.81
CA ASP A 166 -21.90 37.89 17.25
C ASP A 166 -21.46 38.99 16.28
#